data_43a783be00248669032042bc34743cb0
#
_entry.id   43a783be00248669032042bc34743cb0
#
_cell.length_a   1.000
_cell.length_b   1.000
_cell.length_c   1.000
_cell.angle_alpha   90.00
_cell.angle_beta   90.00
_cell.angle_gamma   90.00
#
_symmetry.space_group_name_H-M   'P 1'
#
loop_
_entity.id
_entity.type
_entity.pdbx_description
1 polymer ?
#
loop_
_entity_poly.entity_id
_entity_poly.type
_entity_poly.pdbx_seq_one_letter_code
_entity_poly.pdbx_strand_id
1 'polypeptide(L)'
;MRPIVVTEFITADGIVDSPGGGDHPHAGWTFKDVDFVEEAYDIKGREMADATALLFGRQSYDEFAPVWPSMEEFATYNAMPKYVVSTTLPGDTAPWGEGTVDVLRSLDDVAALKETDGGEIHVHGSARLAQGLAGAGLVDRYHLLVFPVLLGSGKRLFADGDKTSLRLVEHAAYSNGITLQRYDVVR
;
A
#
# COMPACT_ATOMS: atom_id res chain seq x y z
N MET A 1 -16.67 9.48 6.96
CA MET A 1 -15.18 9.50 6.87
C MET A 1 -14.71 8.11 6.43
N ARG A 2 -13.96 8.03 5.33
CA ARG A 2 -13.43 6.79 4.74
C ARG A 2 -12.12 6.39 5.44
N PRO A 3 -11.95 5.14 5.89
CA PRO A 3 -10.67 4.70 6.44
C PRO A 3 -9.57 4.68 5.35
N ILE A 4 -8.37 5.16 5.70
CA ILE A 4 -7.16 4.99 4.88
C ILE A 4 -6.35 3.83 5.48
N VAL A 5 -6.14 2.80 4.67
CA VAL A 5 -5.44 1.57 5.02
C VAL A 5 -4.14 1.50 4.22
N VAL A 6 -3.01 1.49 4.90
CA VAL A 6 -1.70 1.23 4.29
C VAL A 6 -1.46 -0.26 4.31
N THR A 7 -1.33 -0.88 3.13
CA THR A 7 -1.09 -2.33 2.99
C THR A 7 0.23 -2.57 2.28
N GLU A 8 1.14 -3.29 2.95
CA GLU A 8 2.51 -3.46 2.49
C GLU A 8 3.05 -4.87 2.71
N PHE A 9 3.87 -5.31 1.75
CA PHE A 9 4.90 -6.29 2.01
C PHE A 9 6.09 -5.56 2.62
N ILE A 10 6.54 -6.00 3.77
CA ILE A 10 7.59 -5.34 4.54
C ILE A 10 8.60 -6.36 5.05
N THR A 11 9.87 -6.03 5.00
CA THR A 11 10.91 -6.86 5.58
C THR A 11 10.97 -6.73 7.10
N ALA A 12 11.61 -7.66 7.79
CA ALA A 12 11.78 -7.62 9.25
C ALA A 12 12.55 -6.38 9.73
N ASP A 13 13.36 -5.75 8.88
CA ASP A 13 14.05 -4.47 9.17
C ASP A 13 13.29 -3.24 8.65
N GLY A 14 12.02 -3.39 8.23
CA GLY A 14 11.11 -2.28 7.93
C GLY A 14 11.23 -1.68 6.54
N ILE A 15 11.84 -2.39 5.58
CA ILE A 15 11.97 -1.96 4.19
C ILE A 15 10.78 -2.44 3.37
N VAL A 16 10.27 -1.57 2.50
CA VAL A 16 9.16 -1.84 1.56
C VAL A 16 9.57 -1.61 0.10
N ASP A 17 10.86 -1.51 -0.16
CA ASP A 17 11.39 -1.21 -1.49
C ASP A 17 11.39 -2.44 -2.38
N SER A 18 10.81 -2.32 -3.58
CA SER A 18 10.90 -3.29 -4.68
C SER A 18 10.52 -4.75 -4.29
N PRO A 19 9.43 -5.00 -3.56
CA PRO A 19 9.06 -6.34 -3.11
C PRO A 19 8.83 -7.31 -4.28
N GLY A 20 8.13 -6.87 -5.32
CA GLY A 20 7.81 -7.67 -6.51
C GLY A 20 8.74 -7.42 -7.70
N GLY A 21 9.58 -6.39 -7.66
CA GLY A 21 10.45 -5.97 -8.76
C GLY A 21 10.80 -4.50 -8.60
N GLY A 22 11.66 -3.96 -9.49
CA GLY A 22 12.12 -2.58 -9.44
C GLY A 22 13.65 -2.48 -9.46
N ASP A 23 14.19 -1.33 -9.05
CA ASP A 23 15.60 -0.99 -9.20
C ASP A 23 16.47 -1.37 -8.00
N HIS A 24 15.89 -1.86 -6.91
CA HIS A 24 16.67 -2.28 -5.75
C HIS A 24 17.56 -3.51 -6.09
N PRO A 25 18.83 -3.58 -5.63
CA PRO A 25 19.72 -4.72 -5.92
C PRO A 25 19.14 -6.08 -5.53
N HIS A 26 18.26 -6.12 -4.53
CA HIS A 26 17.56 -7.32 -4.07
C HIS A 26 16.07 -7.30 -4.42
N ALA A 27 15.66 -6.62 -5.51
CA ALA A 27 14.26 -6.57 -5.95
C ALA A 27 13.67 -7.97 -6.16
N GLY A 28 12.38 -8.11 -5.82
CA GLY A 28 11.66 -9.40 -5.91
C GLY A 28 11.88 -10.31 -4.70
N TRP A 29 12.30 -9.78 -3.57
CA TRP A 29 12.59 -10.53 -2.35
C TRP A 29 11.36 -11.27 -1.77
N THR A 30 10.14 -10.90 -2.12
CA THR A 30 8.93 -11.61 -1.67
C THR A 30 8.79 -13.01 -2.25
N PHE A 31 9.39 -13.28 -3.42
CA PHE A 31 9.30 -14.58 -4.11
C PHE A 31 10.65 -15.21 -4.46
N LYS A 32 11.75 -14.46 -4.28
CA LYS A 32 13.11 -15.03 -4.48
C LYS A 32 13.68 -15.63 -3.21
N ASP A 33 13.36 -15.01 -2.06
CA ASP A 33 13.98 -15.32 -0.77
C ASP A 33 13.05 -16.07 0.19
N VAL A 34 11.75 -16.17 -0.13
CA VAL A 34 10.74 -16.81 0.71
C VAL A 34 9.83 -17.68 -0.14
N ASP A 35 9.62 -18.93 0.27
CA ASP A 35 8.72 -19.86 -0.39
C ASP A 35 7.28 -19.34 -0.41
N PHE A 36 6.57 -19.58 -1.51
CA PHE A 36 5.17 -19.21 -1.61
C PHE A 36 4.29 -20.11 -0.73
N VAL A 37 3.45 -19.51 0.09
CA VAL A 37 2.41 -20.17 0.90
C VAL A 37 1.11 -19.41 0.70
N GLU A 38 0.11 -20.04 0.09
CA GLU A 38 -1.15 -19.42 -0.35
C GLU A 38 -1.86 -18.71 0.81
N GLU A 39 -1.94 -19.35 1.97
CA GLU A 39 -2.62 -18.82 3.15
C GLU A 39 -2.03 -17.48 3.65
N ALA A 40 -0.74 -17.22 3.39
CA ALA A 40 -0.13 -15.94 3.73
C ALA A 40 -0.68 -14.78 2.88
N TYR A 41 -1.23 -15.08 1.71
CA TYR A 41 -1.77 -14.10 0.78
C TYR A 41 -3.30 -13.96 0.83
N ASP A 42 -4.01 -14.75 1.62
CA ASP A 42 -5.48 -14.65 1.82
C ASP A 42 -5.92 -13.24 2.23
N ILE A 43 -5.08 -12.53 2.96
CA ILE A 43 -5.33 -11.13 3.33
C ILE A 43 -5.53 -10.25 2.08
N LYS A 44 -4.83 -10.51 0.97
CA LYS A 44 -4.94 -9.71 -0.25
C LYS A 44 -6.32 -9.84 -0.92
N GLY A 45 -6.90 -11.03 -0.86
CA GLY A 45 -8.29 -11.25 -1.30
C GLY A 45 -9.29 -10.48 -0.43
N ARG A 46 -9.11 -10.49 0.89
CA ARG A 46 -9.95 -9.72 1.84
C ARG A 46 -9.80 -8.22 1.61
N GLU A 47 -8.58 -7.72 1.48
CA GLU A 47 -8.30 -6.32 1.18
C GLU A 47 -8.97 -5.86 -0.13
N MET A 48 -8.94 -6.71 -1.15
CA MET A 48 -9.59 -6.42 -2.43
C MET A 48 -11.12 -6.35 -2.30
N ALA A 49 -11.71 -7.14 -1.40
CA ALA A 49 -13.15 -7.09 -1.14
C ALA A 49 -13.57 -5.87 -0.30
N ASP A 50 -12.71 -5.40 0.61
CA ASP A 50 -12.99 -4.28 1.51
C ASP A 50 -12.69 -2.90 0.87
N ALA A 51 -11.74 -2.86 -0.07
CA ALA A 51 -11.35 -1.63 -0.77
C ALA A 51 -12.47 -1.11 -1.67
N THR A 52 -12.63 0.20 -1.71
CA THR A 52 -13.53 0.89 -2.65
C THR A 52 -12.80 1.96 -3.47
N ALA A 53 -11.54 2.19 -3.21
CA ALA A 53 -10.65 3.04 -3.97
C ALA A 53 -9.19 2.71 -3.65
N LEU A 54 -8.30 3.06 -4.56
CA LEU A 54 -6.86 2.95 -4.40
C LEU A 54 -6.21 4.34 -4.34
N LEU A 55 -5.16 4.47 -3.55
CA LEU A 55 -4.39 5.71 -3.41
C LEU A 55 -2.90 5.42 -3.59
N PHE A 56 -2.27 6.11 -4.51
CA PHE A 56 -0.88 5.93 -4.88
C PHE A 56 -0.09 7.22 -4.77
N GLY A 57 1.21 7.10 -4.47
CA GLY A 57 2.18 8.12 -4.82
C GLY A 57 2.58 8.00 -6.29
N ARG A 58 3.20 9.05 -6.84
CA ARG A 58 3.60 9.11 -8.25
C ARG A 58 4.43 7.90 -8.69
N GLN A 59 5.45 7.52 -7.92
CA GLN A 59 6.32 6.43 -8.31
C GLN A 59 5.58 5.09 -8.41
N SER A 60 4.75 4.75 -7.42
CA SER A 60 3.97 3.51 -7.48
C SER A 60 2.95 3.52 -8.61
N TYR A 61 2.36 4.68 -8.92
CA TYR A 61 1.51 4.83 -10.09
C TYR A 61 2.29 4.51 -11.38
N ASP A 62 3.47 5.09 -11.56
CA ASP A 62 4.30 4.88 -12.75
C ASP A 62 4.76 3.42 -12.90
N GLU A 63 4.92 2.69 -11.77
CA GLU A 63 5.32 1.29 -11.76
C GLU A 63 4.11 0.34 -12.01
N PHE A 64 2.94 0.63 -11.45
CA PHE A 64 1.80 -0.29 -11.48
C PHE A 64 0.87 -0.07 -12.66
N ALA A 65 0.65 1.17 -13.09
CA ALA A 65 -0.29 1.49 -14.16
C ALA A 65 0.03 0.80 -15.51
N PRO A 66 1.29 0.54 -15.89
CA PRO A 66 1.61 -0.22 -17.10
C PRO A 66 1.41 -1.73 -16.96
N VAL A 67 1.34 -2.27 -15.74
CA VAL A 67 1.41 -3.71 -15.47
C VAL A 67 0.05 -4.27 -15.04
N TRP A 68 -0.57 -3.71 -14.01
CA TRP A 68 -1.79 -4.27 -13.40
C TRP A 68 -2.98 -4.40 -14.35
N PRO A 69 -3.22 -3.49 -15.33
CA PRO A 69 -4.36 -3.63 -16.26
C PRO A 69 -4.36 -4.92 -17.08
N SER A 70 -3.18 -5.54 -17.28
CA SER A 70 -3.02 -6.79 -18.03
C SER A 70 -3.12 -8.06 -17.16
N MET A 71 -3.25 -7.91 -15.84
CA MET A 71 -3.24 -9.01 -14.87
C MET A 71 -4.67 -9.29 -14.40
N GLU A 72 -5.19 -10.49 -14.67
CA GLU A 72 -6.56 -10.89 -14.33
C GLU A 72 -6.83 -10.86 -12.82
N GLU A 73 -5.84 -11.22 -12.02
CA GLU A 73 -5.91 -11.18 -10.56
C GLU A 73 -6.17 -9.79 -9.99
N PHE A 74 -5.85 -8.71 -10.74
CA PHE A 74 -6.12 -7.33 -10.35
C PHE A 74 -7.38 -6.73 -10.97
N ALA A 75 -8.26 -7.53 -11.61
CA ALA A 75 -9.46 -7.04 -12.28
C ALA A 75 -10.33 -6.14 -11.38
N THR A 76 -10.53 -6.55 -10.12
CA THR A 76 -11.30 -5.76 -9.13
C THR A 76 -10.62 -4.42 -8.84
N TYR A 77 -9.31 -4.40 -8.61
CA TYR A 77 -8.56 -3.15 -8.42
C TYR A 77 -8.54 -2.28 -9.68
N ASN A 78 -8.45 -2.90 -10.87
CA ASN A 78 -8.49 -2.17 -12.14
C ASN A 78 -9.83 -1.45 -12.38
N ALA A 79 -10.93 -1.97 -11.86
CA ALA A 79 -12.25 -1.34 -11.95
C ALA A 79 -12.48 -0.21 -10.93
N MET A 80 -11.73 -0.17 -9.83
CA MET A 80 -11.91 0.82 -8.76
C MET A 80 -11.44 2.22 -9.19
N PRO A 81 -11.98 3.31 -8.59
CA PRO A 81 -11.38 4.64 -8.63
C PRO A 81 -9.97 4.64 -8.06
N LYS A 82 -9.05 5.34 -8.71
CA LYS A 82 -7.67 5.52 -8.28
C LYS A 82 -7.37 7.00 -8.08
N TYR A 83 -6.66 7.29 -7.01
CA TYR A 83 -6.18 8.61 -6.69
C TYR A 83 -4.66 8.61 -6.67
N VAL A 84 -4.04 9.61 -7.29
CA VAL A 84 -2.57 9.72 -7.35
C VAL A 84 -2.13 11.04 -6.75
N VAL A 85 -1.41 10.98 -5.64
CA VAL A 85 -0.84 12.20 -5.02
C VAL A 85 0.42 12.58 -5.79
N SER A 86 0.31 13.67 -6.55
CA SER A 86 1.43 14.17 -7.36
C SER A 86 1.27 15.64 -7.73
N THR A 87 2.33 16.42 -7.55
CA THR A 87 2.41 17.81 -8.00
C THR A 87 2.78 17.95 -9.49
N THR A 88 3.28 16.88 -10.11
CA THR A 88 3.83 16.91 -11.48
C THR A 88 3.07 16.06 -12.49
N LEU A 89 2.26 15.09 -12.05
CA LEU A 89 1.45 14.29 -12.97
C LEU A 89 0.39 15.17 -13.63
N PRO A 90 0.20 15.12 -14.98
CA PRO A 90 -0.89 15.82 -15.65
C PRO A 90 -2.27 15.41 -15.09
N GLY A 91 -3.23 16.34 -15.10
CA GLY A 91 -4.59 16.07 -14.60
C GLY A 91 -5.44 15.23 -15.57
N ASP A 92 -5.08 15.19 -16.85
CA ASP A 92 -5.68 14.40 -17.91
C ASP A 92 -4.98 13.03 -18.11
N THR A 93 -4.63 12.42 -17.00
CA THR A 93 -3.94 11.13 -16.98
C THR A 93 -4.77 10.03 -17.66
N ALA A 94 -4.10 9.14 -18.39
CA ALA A 94 -4.74 8.02 -19.06
C ALA A 94 -5.49 7.11 -18.07
N PRO A 95 -6.67 6.56 -18.47
CA PRO A 95 -7.40 5.61 -17.66
C PRO A 95 -6.51 4.41 -17.28
N TRP A 96 -6.71 3.90 -16.07
CA TRP A 96 -6.09 2.65 -15.61
C TRP A 96 -7.17 1.56 -15.53
N GLY A 97 -7.15 0.64 -16.48
CA GLY A 97 -8.23 -0.34 -16.62
C GLY A 97 -9.57 0.36 -16.92
N GLU A 98 -10.63 -0.10 -16.26
CA GLU A 98 -11.97 0.50 -16.36
C GLU A 98 -12.22 1.60 -15.33
N GLY A 99 -11.32 1.75 -14.35
CA GLY A 99 -11.41 2.73 -13.27
C GLY A 99 -10.93 4.12 -13.68
N THR A 100 -11.42 5.14 -12.98
CA THR A 100 -10.94 6.52 -13.12
C THR A 100 -9.58 6.70 -12.45
N VAL A 101 -8.83 7.70 -12.89
CA VAL A 101 -7.59 8.16 -12.24
C VAL A 101 -7.70 9.66 -11.98
N ASP A 102 -7.77 10.04 -10.71
CA ASP A 102 -7.83 11.42 -10.27
C ASP A 102 -6.51 11.84 -9.62
N VAL A 103 -5.99 13.01 -9.98
CA VAL A 103 -4.73 13.52 -9.44
C VAL A 103 -4.99 14.48 -8.29
N LEU A 104 -4.51 14.11 -7.12
CA LEU A 104 -4.52 14.93 -5.92
C LEU A 104 -3.19 15.69 -5.81
N ARG A 105 -3.24 16.97 -5.44
CA ARG A 105 -2.06 17.86 -5.44
C ARG A 105 -1.40 17.98 -4.07
N SER A 106 -2.11 17.60 -3.02
CA SER A 106 -1.66 17.76 -1.64
C SER A 106 -2.23 16.68 -0.72
N LEU A 107 -1.74 16.62 0.51
CA LEU A 107 -2.35 15.80 1.56
C LEU A 107 -3.67 16.40 2.07
N ASP A 108 -3.90 17.69 1.89
CA ASP A 108 -5.19 18.31 2.19
C ASP A 108 -6.28 17.80 1.24
N ASP A 109 -5.95 17.55 -0.04
CA ASP A 109 -6.88 16.92 -0.98
C ASP A 109 -7.20 15.47 -0.54
N VAL A 110 -6.22 14.75 0.01
CA VAL A 110 -6.46 13.41 0.58
C VAL A 110 -7.34 13.49 1.83
N ALA A 111 -7.13 14.50 2.69
CA ALA A 111 -7.99 14.72 3.84
C ALA A 111 -9.44 15.02 3.40
N ALA A 112 -9.62 15.84 2.37
CA ALA A 112 -10.95 16.12 1.80
C ALA A 112 -11.58 14.85 1.19
N LEU A 113 -10.83 14.03 0.46
CA LEU A 113 -11.28 12.74 -0.04
C LEU A 113 -11.73 11.80 1.09
N LYS A 114 -11.02 11.80 2.21
CA LYS A 114 -11.36 11.00 3.39
C LYS A 114 -12.73 11.35 3.98
N GLU A 115 -13.16 12.59 3.86
CA GLU A 115 -14.47 13.08 4.34
C GLU A 115 -15.65 12.73 3.41
N THR A 116 -15.38 12.21 2.20
CA THR A 116 -16.45 11.78 1.28
C THR A 116 -17.11 10.48 1.75
N ASP A 117 -18.27 10.15 1.17
CA ASP A 117 -18.93 8.87 1.37
C ASP A 117 -18.21 7.75 0.62
N GLY A 118 -18.14 6.58 1.23
CA GLY A 118 -17.53 5.38 0.65
C GLY A 118 -16.85 4.49 1.69
N GLY A 119 -16.35 3.36 1.23
CA GLY A 119 -15.59 2.41 2.04
C GLY A 119 -14.10 2.75 2.09
N GLU A 120 -13.29 1.75 2.39
CA GLU A 120 -11.85 1.90 2.61
C GLU A 120 -11.10 2.39 1.37
N ILE A 121 -10.09 3.22 1.59
CA ILE A 121 -9.11 3.68 0.60
C ILE A 121 -7.80 2.94 0.90
N HIS A 122 -7.36 2.09 -0.02
CA HIS A 122 -6.15 1.30 0.18
C HIS A 122 -4.94 1.96 -0.49
N VAL A 123 -3.85 2.06 0.26
CA VAL A 123 -2.54 2.53 -0.21
C VAL A 123 -1.67 1.30 -0.42
N HIS A 124 -1.32 1.03 -1.68
CA HIS A 124 -0.38 -0.01 -2.06
C HIS A 124 0.95 0.60 -2.48
N GLY A 125 2.03 0.14 -1.87
CA GLY A 125 3.34 0.72 -2.11
C GLY A 125 3.40 2.19 -1.67
N SER A 126 4.32 2.99 -2.27
CA SER A 126 4.39 4.43 -2.00
C SER A 126 4.88 4.78 -0.60
N ALA A 127 6.03 4.23 -0.20
CA ALA A 127 6.61 4.50 1.12
C ALA A 127 6.57 5.98 1.53
N ARG A 128 6.94 6.91 0.62
CA ARG A 128 6.90 8.35 0.90
C ARG A 128 5.48 8.87 1.14
N LEU A 129 4.50 8.38 0.38
CA LEU A 129 3.11 8.77 0.60
C LEU A 129 2.62 8.25 1.95
N ALA A 130 2.88 6.97 2.27
CA ALA A 130 2.51 6.37 3.55
C ALA A 130 3.12 7.15 4.73
N GLN A 131 4.39 7.53 4.64
CA GLN A 131 5.05 8.38 5.64
C GLN A 131 4.39 9.76 5.77
N GLY A 132 4.08 10.41 4.63
CA GLY A 132 3.39 11.71 4.63
C GLY A 132 1.98 11.62 5.25
N LEU A 133 1.21 10.58 4.89
CA LEU A 133 -0.10 10.31 5.45
C LEU A 133 -0.03 10.05 6.97
N ALA A 134 0.96 9.27 7.42
CA ALA A 134 1.19 9.02 8.83
C ALA A 134 1.52 10.31 9.60
N GLY A 135 2.44 11.13 9.08
CA GLY A 135 2.80 12.42 9.66
C GLY A 135 1.64 13.43 9.71
N ALA A 136 0.71 13.35 8.75
CA ALA A 136 -0.52 14.16 8.74
C ALA A 136 -1.67 13.57 9.58
N GLY A 137 -1.47 12.42 10.24
CA GLY A 137 -2.50 11.74 11.04
C GLY A 137 -3.65 11.16 10.19
N LEU A 138 -3.45 10.92 8.90
CA LEU A 138 -4.50 10.47 7.98
C LEU A 138 -4.64 8.94 7.91
N VAL A 139 -3.63 8.18 8.31
CA VAL A 139 -3.68 6.70 8.31
C VAL A 139 -4.55 6.20 9.46
N ASP A 140 -5.47 5.29 9.17
CA ASP A 140 -6.32 4.63 10.17
C ASP A 140 -5.83 3.23 10.51
N ARG A 141 -5.29 2.51 9.52
CA ARG A 141 -4.85 1.11 9.67
C ARG A 141 -3.59 0.82 8.91
N TYR A 142 -2.84 -0.17 9.42
CA TYR A 142 -1.75 -0.82 8.72
C TYR A 142 -2.04 -2.32 8.58
N HIS A 143 -1.91 -2.83 7.36
CA HIS A 143 -1.92 -4.25 7.05
C HIS A 143 -0.53 -4.63 6.55
N LEU A 144 0.19 -5.38 7.33
CA LEU A 144 1.58 -5.71 7.06
C LEU A 144 1.76 -7.22 6.91
N LEU A 145 2.27 -7.66 5.76
CA LEU A 145 2.88 -8.98 5.64
C LEU A 145 4.38 -8.80 5.86
N VAL A 146 4.85 -9.21 7.03
CA VAL A 146 6.25 -9.09 7.42
C VAL A 146 7.00 -10.33 6.98
N PHE A 147 7.95 -10.16 6.09
CA PHE A 147 8.79 -11.22 5.54
C PHE A 147 10.04 -11.42 6.39
N PRO A 148 10.51 -12.67 6.56
CA PRO A 148 11.70 -12.99 7.36
C PRO A 148 13.01 -12.69 6.60
N VAL A 149 13.13 -11.46 6.11
CA VAL A 149 14.25 -10.95 5.32
C VAL A 149 14.78 -9.67 5.93
N LEU A 150 16.10 -9.48 5.90
CA LEU A 150 16.77 -8.23 6.23
C LEU A 150 17.44 -7.70 4.96
N LEU A 151 16.95 -6.58 4.41
CA LEU A 151 17.54 -5.96 3.22
C LEU A 151 18.69 -4.99 3.58
N GLY A 152 18.69 -4.43 4.77
CA GLY A 152 19.71 -3.51 5.25
C GLY A 152 19.64 -2.09 4.66
N SER A 153 19.10 -1.93 3.46
CA SER A 153 18.95 -0.63 2.78
C SER A 153 17.69 -0.61 1.93
N GLY A 154 17.20 0.59 1.56
CA GLY A 154 16.01 0.80 0.76
C GLY A 154 15.00 1.72 1.43
N LYS A 155 13.83 1.87 0.83
CA LYS A 155 12.75 2.71 1.34
C LYS A 155 12.10 2.05 2.55
N ARG A 156 12.11 2.77 3.69
CA ARG A 156 11.42 2.33 4.91
C ARG A 156 9.95 2.73 4.88
N LEU A 157 9.10 1.91 5.48
CA LEU A 157 7.69 2.28 5.67
C LEU A 157 7.56 3.38 6.72
N PHE A 158 8.24 3.22 7.85
CA PHE A 158 8.19 4.16 8.96
C PHE A 158 9.41 5.10 8.92
N ALA A 159 9.14 6.39 8.87
CA ALA A 159 10.17 7.44 8.96
C ALA A 159 10.37 7.88 10.41
N ASP A 160 11.42 8.67 10.64
CA ASP A 160 11.56 9.42 11.88
C ASP A 160 10.41 10.42 12.01
N GLY A 161 9.83 10.52 13.20
CA GLY A 161 8.67 11.36 13.45
C GLY A 161 8.12 11.21 14.87
N ASP A 162 6.93 11.73 15.08
CA ASP A 162 6.26 11.65 16.37
C ASP A 162 5.81 10.23 16.68
N LYS A 163 5.82 9.90 17.97
CA LYS A 163 5.35 8.61 18.46
C LYS A 163 3.88 8.42 18.13
N THR A 164 3.57 7.33 17.45
CA THR A 164 2.21 6.86 17.19
C THR A 164 1.98 5.52 17.88
N SER A 165 0.87 5.37 18.58
CA SER A 165 0.48 4.10 19.20
C SER A 165 -0.38 3.28 18.24
N LEU A 166 -0.11 1.98 18.17
CA LEU A 166 -0.86 1.02 17.36
C LEU A 166 -1.52 -0.02 18.25
N ARG A 167 -2.72 -0.44 17.87
CA ARG A 167 -3.42 -1.56 18.50
C ARG A 167 -3.46 -2.73 17.52
N LEU A 168 -2.82 -3.83 17.89
CA LEU A 168 -2.89 -5.07 17.11
C LEU A 168 -4.32 -5.61 17.14
N VAL A 169 -4.92 -5.80 15.96
CA VAL A 169 -6.30 -6.30 15.81
C VAL A 169 -6.36 -7.69 15.20
N GLU A 170 -5.33 -8.07 14.44
CA GLU A 170 -5.21 -9.41 13.86
C GLU A 170 -3.75 -9.76 13.66
N HIS A 171 -3.39 -11.02 13.87
CA HIS A 171 -2.07 -11.53 13.55
C HIS A 171 -2.15 -13.01 13.15
N ALA A 172 -1.21 -13.44 12.32
CA ALA A 172 -0.98 -14.84 11.98
C ALA A 172 0.52 -15.05 11.70
N ALA A 173 0.97 -16.30 11.83
CA ALA A 173 2.30 -16.72 11.40
C ALA A 173 2.15 -17.93 10.48
N TYR A 174 2.90 -17.92 9.38
CA TYR A 174 2.80 -18.94 8.34
C TYR A 174 4.05 -19.81 8.29
N SER A 175 3.93 -20.99 7.68
CA SER A 175 5.00 -22.01 7.66
C SER A 175 6.29 -21.56 6.98
N ASN A 176 6.20 -20.55 6.10
CA ASN A 176 7.34 -19.93 5.42
C ASN A 176 8.00 -18.78 6.21
N GLY A 177 7.54 -18.52 7.44
CA GLY A 177 8.09 -17.47 8.30
C GLY A 177 7.49 -16.08 8.08
N ILE A 178 6.60 -15.90 7.10
CA ILE A 178 5.83 -14.64 6.95
C ILE A 178 4.90 -14.50 8.15
N THR A 179 4.72 -13.26 8.64
CA THR A 179 3.70 -12.94 9.64
C THR A 179 2.77 -11.86 9.14
N LEU A 180 1.45 -12.06 9.33
CA LEU A 180 0.46 -11.03 9.16
C LEU A 180 0.36 -10.21 10.44
N GLN A 181 0.34 -8.89 10.31
CA GLN A 181 0.11 -7.96 11.40
C GLN A 181 -0.83 -6.86 10.92
N ARG A 182 -2.04 -6.81 11.50
CA ARG A 182 -3.00 -5.74 11.24
C ARG A 182 -3.14 -4.86 12.47
N TYR A 183 -2.98 -3.57 12.26
CA TYR A 183 -3.03 -2.58 13.34
C TYR A 183 -4.03 -1.48 13.04
N ASP A 184 -4.78 -1.07 14.07
CA ASP A 184 -5.45 0.22 14.09
C ASP A 184 -4.52 1.28 14.69
N VAL A 185 -4.56 2.49 14.14
CA VAL A 185 -3.90 3.67 14.72
C VAL A 185 -4.73 4.14 15.91
N VAL A 186 -4.09 4.31 17.07
CA VAL A 186 -4.75 4.83 18.27
C VAL A 186 -4.59 6.35 18.29
N ARG A 187 -5.70 7.06 18.30
CA ARG A 187 -5.79 8.53 18.41
C ARG A 187 -6.29 8.94 19.78
#